data_3756eed99f198698641c24330a7bc7f5
#
_entry.id   3756eed99f198698641c24330a7bc7f5
#
_cell.length_a   1.000
_cell.length_b   1.000
_cell.length_c   1.000
_cell.angle_alpha   90.00
_cell.angle_beta   90.00
_cell.angle_gamma   90.00
#
_symmetry.space_group_name_H-M   'P 1'
#
loop_
_entity.id
_entity.type
_entity.pdbx_description
1 polymer ?
#
loop_
_entity_poly.entity_id
_entity_poly.type
_entity_poly.pdbx_seq_one_letter_code
_entity_poly.pdbx_strand_id
1 'polypeptide(L)'
;MKVKPHKITGVYLVDNNLATRGSVVYGERTFGDYRFWDPRRSKLAALIRKRGDLAIASDQKVLYLGAASGTTVSHLSDIVSLVYAVEVSSRAARDLIRVCENRMNIIPLVSDASRPDYGQVVELVDLIYQDVAQKKQAEIAMKNAEMFLKVGGFALIMIKARSIDVTAKPRDVYKSQIKKLEEIFNIEAVTELEPFHKDHAAVIAKIT
;
A
#
# COMPACT_ATOMS: atom_id res chain seq x y z
N MET A 1 -20.95 3.08 -20.09
CA MET A 1 -20.11 2.19 -19.23
C MET A 1 -20.96 1.66 -18.09
N LYS A 2 -20.76 0.39 -17.67
CA LYS A 2 -21.48 -0.22 -16.57
C LYS A 2 -20.64 -0.13 -15.29
N VAL A 3 -21.24 0.41 -14.22
CA VAL A 3 -20.58 0.50 -12.91
C VAL A 3 -21.15 -0.57 -11.98
N LYS A 4 -20.26 -1.26 -11.25
CA LYS A 4 -20.62 -2.24 -10.21
C LYS A 4 -19.77 -1.97 -8.95
N PRO A 5 -20.30 -2.14 -7.74
CA PRO A 5 -19.49 -2.11 -6.54
C PRO A 5 -18.54 -3.31 -6.53
N HIS A 6 -17.36 -3.12 -5.95
CA HIS A 6 -16.42 -4.17 -5.62
C HIS A 6 -16.73 -4.74 -4.22
N LYS A 7 -16.12 -5.86 -3.82
CA LYS A 7 -16.23 -6.41 -2.45
C LYS A 7 -15.63 -5.47 -1.39
N ILE A 8 -14.59 -4.71 -1.76
CA ILE A 8 -14.00 -3.67 -0.91
C ILE A 8 -14.85 -2.41 -1.05
N THR A 9 -15.42 -1.92 0.05
CA THR A 9 -16.20 -0.67 0.08
C THR A 9 -15.34 0.50 -0.42
N GLY A 10 -15.90 1.37 -1.27
CA GLY A 10 -15.18 2.50 -1.89
C GLY A 10 -14.43 2.14 -3.17
N VAL A 11 -14.31 0.85 -3.50
CA VAL A 11 -13.76 0.37 -4.78
C VAL A 11 -14.92 -0.02 -5.72
N TYR A 12 -14.75 0.26 -6.99
CA TYR A 12 -15.74 0.00 -8.05
C TYR A 12 -15.10 -0.67 -9.27
N LEU A 13 -15.94 -1.30 -10.07
CA LEU A 13 -15.59 -1.81 -11.40
C LEU A 13 -16.39 -1.03 -12.45
N VAL A 14 -15.69 -0.28 -13.29
CA VAL A 14 -16.24 0.44 -14.44
C VAL A 14 -15.82 -0.31 -15.71
N ASP A 15 -16.76 -0.97 -16.37
CA ASP A 15 -16.47 -1.91 -17.46
C ASP A 15 -15.29 -2.84 -17.14
N ASN A 16 -15.36 -3.46 -15.94
CA ASN A 16 -14.34 -4.38 -15.43
C ASN A 16 -12.97 -3.76 -15.07
N ASN A 17 -12.78 -2.44 -15.14
CA ASN A 17 -11.60 -1.76 -14.66
C ASN A 17 -11.82 -1.26 -13.22
N LEU A 18 -10.79 -1.38 -12.38
CA LEU A 18 -10.83 -0.83 -11.02
C LEU A 18 -10.95 0.69 -11.06
N ALA A 19 -11.73 1.24 -10.14
CA ALA A 19 -11.91 2.66 -9.95
C ALA A 19 -12.21 2.99 -8.48
N THR A 20 -11.93 4.23 -8.07
CA THR A 20 -12.38 4.84 -6.82
C THR A 20 -13.18 6.12 -7.13
N ARG A 21 -13.90 6.66 -6.14
CA ARG A 21 -14.57 7.96 -6.26
C ARG A 21 -13.74 9.02 -5.59
N GLY A 22 -13.38 10.06 -6.35
CA GLY A 22 -12.58 11.17 -5.82
C GLY A 22 -12.02 12.06 -6.91
N SER A 23 -11.36 13.15 -6.50
CA SER A 23 -10.74 14.12 -7.42
C SER A 23 -9.53 13.48 -8.13
N VAL A 24 -9.40 13.78 -9.43
CA VAL A 24 -8.22 13.39 -10.25
C VAL A 24 -6.96 14.04 -9.68
N VAL A 25 -5.86 13.31 -9.68
CA VAL A 25 -4.56 13.78 -9.17
C VAL A 25 -3.52 13.87 -10.27
N TYR A 26 -3.34 12.82 -11.07
CA TYR A 26 -2.32 12.72 -12.12
C TYR A 26 -2.90 12.51 -13.53
N GLY A 27 -4.07 13.07 -13.80
CA GLY A 27 -4.74 12.95 -15.09
C GLY A 27 -5.21 11.52 -15.37
N GLU A 28 -5.62 10.78 -14.35
CA GLU A 28 -6.24 9.47 -14.50
C GLU A 28 -7.50 9.60 -15.37
N ARG A 29 -7.73 8.62 -16.22
CA ARG A 29 -9.00 8.52 -16.96
C ARG A 29 -10.17 8.44 -15.98
N THR A 30 -11.29 9.08 -16.30
CA THR A 30 -12.50 9.12 -15.47
C THR A 30 -13.73 8.64 -16.23
N PHE A 31 -14.76 8.29 -15.48
CA PHE A 31 -16.12 8.10 -15.95
C PHE A 31 -17.09 8.66 -14.90
N GLY A 32 -17.63 9.82 -15.12
CA GLY A 32 -18.33 10.61 -14.09
C GLY A 32 -17.41 10.87 -12.91
N ASP A 33 -17.85 10.56 -11.70
CA ASP A 33 -17.06 10.71 -10.46
C ASP A 33 -16.03 9.58 -10.22
N TYR A 34 -16.00 8.57 -11.10
CA TYR A 34 -15.12 7.43 -10.97
C TYR A 34 -13.80 7.69 -11.68
N ARG A 35 -12.68 7.61 -10.95
CA ARG A 35 -11.32 7.69 -11.47
C ARG A 35 -10.73 6.30 -11.57
N PHE A 36 -10.19 5.95 -12.73
CA PHE A 36 -9.64 4.61 -12.98
C PHE A 36 -8.35 4.37 -12.19
N TRP A 37 -8.25 3.21 -11.57
CA TRP A 37 -7.10 2.78 -10.79
C TRP A 37 -6.33 1.68 -11.53
N ASP A 38 -5.25 2.09 -12.21
CA ASP A 38 -4.49 1.19 -13.08
C ASP A 38 -3.61 0.21 -12.28
N PRO A 39 -3.84 -1.11 -12.39
CA PRO A 39 -3.02 -2.12 -11.70
C PRO A 39 -1.58 -2.19 -12.21
N ARG A 40 -1.24 -1.62 -13.38
CA ARG A 40 0.14 -1.50 -13.85
C ARG A 40 0.91 -0.36 -13.18
N ARG A 41 0.21 0.61 -12.60
CA ARG A 41 0.79 1.77 -11.91
C ARG A 41 0.70 1.66 -10.39
N SER A 42 -0.09 0.72 -9.86
CA SER A 42 -0.31 0.54 -8.43
C SER A 42 -0.29 -0.94 -8.06
N LYS A 43 0.64 -1.34 -7.20
CA LYS A 43 0.73 -2.72 -6.69
C LYS A 43 -0.48 -3.10 -5.83
N LEU A 44 -1.05 -2.12 -5.11
CA LEU A 44 -2.30 -2.35 -4.38
C LEU A 44 -3.46 -2.64 -5.33
N ALA A 45 -3.60 -1.87 -6.41
CA ALA A 45 -4.60 -2.17 -7.45
C ALA A 45 -4.37 -3.54 -8.10
N ALA A 46 -3.10 -3.91 -8.35
CA ALA A 46 -2.75 -5.23 -8.87
C ALA A 46 -3.16 -6.34 -7.90
N LEU A 47 -2.89 -6.17 -6.62
CA LEU A 47 -3.28 -7.12 -5.58
C LEU A 47 -4.81 -7.24 -5.47
N ILE A 48 -5.54 -6.12 -5.44
CA ILE A 48 -7.02 -6.09 -5.44
C ILE A 48 -7.57 -6.83 -6.67
N ARG A 49 -6.98 -6.59 -7.84
CA ARG A 49 -7.40 -7.22 -9.09
C ARG A 49 -7.21 -8.74 -9.07
N LYS A 50 -6.17 -9.23 -8.40
CA LYS A 50 -5.83 -10.67 -8.34
C LYS A 50 -6.62 -11.41 -7.27
N ARG A 51 -6.87 -10.79 -6.13
CA ARG A 51 -7.51 -11.45 -5.00
C ARG A 51 -8.96 -11.04 -4.79
N GLY A 52 -9.24 -9.75 -4.80
CA GLY A 52 -10.59 -9.23 -4.62
C GLY A 52 -11.17 -9.34 -3.19
N ASP A 53 -10.40 -9.83 -2.22
CA ASP A 53 -10.85 -10.16 -0.86
C ASP A 53 -9.96 -9.57 0.25
N LEU A 54 -9.45 -8.37 0.05
CA LEU A 54 -8.61 -7.70 1.05
C LEU A 54 -9.46 -7.07 2.16
N ALA A 55 -8.99 -7.15 3.39
CA ALA A 55 -9.64 -6.57 4.57
C ALA A 55 -9.36 -5.05 4.67
N ILE A 56 -9.75 -4.29 3.64
CA ILE A 56 -9.69 -2.84 3.62
C ILE A 56 -11.09 -2.30 3.86
N ALA A 57 -11.26 -1.46 4.89
CA ALA A 57 -12.54 -0.89 5.32
C ALA A 57 -12.48 0.64 5.46
N SER A 58 -13.63 1.30 5.35
CA SER A 58 -13.71 2.76 5.28
C SER A 58 -13.40 3.48 6.59
N ASP A 59 -13.48 2.81 7.71
CA ASP A 59 -13.17 3.33 9.05
C ASP A 59 -11.70 3.16 9.46
N GLN A 60 -10.91 2.45 8.66
CA GLN A 60 -9.52 2.15 8.99
C GLN A 60 -8.60 3.36 8.87
N LYS A 61 -7.60 3.39 9.77
CA LYS A 61 -6.40 4.23 9.69
C LYS A 61 -5.26 3.41 9.12
N VAL A 62 -4.54 3.97 8.18
CA VAL A 62 -3.47 3.28 7.44
C VAL A 62 -2.14 3.99 7.60
N LEU A 63 -1.08 3.25 7.92
CA LEU A 63 0.29 3.71 7.79
C LEU A 63 0.86 3.19 6.45
N TYR A 64 1.11 4.12 5.54
CA TYR A 64 1.64 3.84 4.21
C TYR A 64 3.14 4.12 4.16
N LEU A 65 3.95 3.09 4.00
CA LEU A 65 5.41 3.18 3.93
C LEU A 65 5.89 3.14 2.48
N GLY A 66 6.57 4.19 2.04
CA GLY A 66 7.01 4.39 0.66
C GLY A 66 5.93 4.98 -0.24
N ALA A 67 5.38 6.12 0.17
CA ALA A 67 4.25 6.79 -0.48
C ALA A 67 4.56 7.34 -1.88
N ALA A 68 5.84 7.52 -2.21
CA ALA A 68 6.32 8.13 -3.44
C ALA A 68 5.58 9.46 -3.74
N SER A 69 5.14 9.69 -4.96
CA SER A 69 4.37 10.89 -5.35
C SER A 69 2.87 10.83 -4.96
N GLY A 70 2.40 9.78 -4.27
CA GLY A 70 1.04 9.70 -3.75
C GLY A 70 -0.01 9.10 -4.70
N THR A 71 0.36 8.54 -5.84
CA THR A 71 -0.62 7.93 -6.78
C THR A 71 -1.49 6.87 -6.10
N THR A 72 -0.89 5.86 -5.47
CA THR A 72 -1.64 4.81 -4.75
C THR A 72 -2.29 5.36 -3.47
N VAL A 73 -1.58 6.24 -2.75
CA VAL A 73 -2.08 6.91 -1.54
C VAL A 73 -3.40 7.63 -1.82
N SER A 74 -3.50 8.36 -2.94
CA SER A 74 -4.70 9.11 -3.32
C SER A 74 -5.91 8.21 -3.58
N HIS A 75 -5.73 7.02 -4.17
CA HIS A 75 -6.80 6.05 -4.32
C HIS A 75 -7.18 5.40 -2.98
N LEU A 76 -6.17 5.09 -2.15
CA LEU A 76 -6.41 4.52 -0.82
C LEU A 76 -7.18 5.50 0.07
N SER A 77 -6.88 6.82 0.00
CA SER A 77 -7.61 7.85 0.74
C SER A 77 -9.08 8.03 0.31
N ASP A 78 -9.44 7.61 -0.91
CA ASP A 78 -10.85 7.55 -1.33
C ASP A 78 -11.62 6.41 -0.62
N ILE A 79 -10.92 5.48 0.04
CA ILE A 79 -11.47 4.25 0.61
C ILE A 79 -11.50 4.28 2.13
N VAL A 80 -10.40 4.76 2.75
CA VAL A 80 -10.17 4.67 4.21
C VAL A 80 -10.34 6.01 4.92
N SER A 81 -10.43 6.00 6.25
CA SER A 81 -10.64 7.21 7.04
C SER A 81 -9.41 8.12 7.10
N LEU A 82 -8.20 7.54 7.20
CA LEU A 82 -6.95 8.30 7.35
C LEU A 82 -5.76 7.54 6.79
N VAL A 83 -4.84 8.24 6.14
CA VAL A 83 -3.57 7.69 5.65
C VAL A 83 -2.41 8.53 6.18
N TYR A 84 -1.54 7.94 7.00
CA TYR A 84 -0.20 8.47 7.30
C TYR A 84 0.74 8.03 6.18
N ALA A 85 1.23 8.96 5.38
CA ALA A 85 1.98 8.68 4.15
C ALA A 85 3.46 9.01 4.31
N VAL A 86 4.30 8.00 4.58
CA VAL A 86 5.75 8.14 4.81
C VAL A 86 6.50 8.05 3.50
N GLU A 87 7.33 9.07 3.20
CA GLU A 87 8.20 9.11 2.03
C GLU A 87 9.55 9.77 2.38
N VAL A 88 10.65 9.08 2.04
CA VAL A 88 12.02 9.55 2.34
C VAL A 88 12.57 10.52 1.30
N SER A 89 12.12 10.39 0.05
CA SER A 89 12.58 11.27 -1.05
C SER A 89 11.88 12.61 -0.97
N SER A 90 12.62 13.67 -0.64
CA SER A 90 12.08 15.04 -0.63
C SER A 90 11.55 15.51 -1.98
N ARG A 91 12.04 14.95 -3.10
CA ARG A 91 11.48 15.21 -4.43
C ARG A 91 10.10 14.59 -4.58
N ALA A 92 9.94 13.33 -4.24
CA ALA A 92 8.64 12.64 -4.30
C ALA A 92 7.66 13.22 -3.27
N ALA A 93 8.13 13.56 -2.08
CA ALA A 93 7.33 14.16 -1.02
C ALA A 93 6.71 15.52 -1.44
N ARG A 94 7.39 16.32 -2.26
CA ARG A 94 6.79 17.55 -2.82
C ARG A 94 5.54 17.28 -3.65
N ASP A 95 5.56 16.23 -4.45
CA ASP A 95 4.40 15.84 -5.25
C ASP A 95 3.30 15.23 -4.36
N LEU A 96 3.69 14.43 -3.35
CA LEU A 96 2.77 13.92 -2.34
C LEU A 96 2.05 15.04 -1.59
N ILE A 97 2.75 16.10 -1.17
CA ILE A 97 2.16 17.25 -0.48
C ILE A 97 1.10 17.93 -1.35
N ARG A 98 1.35 18.09 -2.65
CA ARG A 98 0.33 18.62 -3.59
C ARG A 98 -0.93 17.74 -3.65
N VAL A 99 -0.77 16.42 -3.55
CA VAL A 99 -1.93 15.50 -3.45
C VAL A 99 -2.72 15.77 -2.17
N CYS A 100 -2.03 16.07 -1.06
CA CYS A 100 -2.66 16.32 0.24
C CYS A 100 -3.45 17.64 0.28
N GLU A 101 -3.12 18.64 -0.55
CA GLU A 101 -3.83 19.94 -0.61
C GLU A 101 -5.35 19.76 -0.84
N ASN A 102 -5.75 18.72 -1.57
CA ASN A 102 -7.14 18.40 -1.87
C ASN A 102 -7.68 17.15 -1.16
N ARG A 103 -6.93 16.63 -0.16
CA ARG A 103 -7.25 15.37 0.55
C ARG A 103 -6.89 15.49 2.03
N MET A 104 -7.85 15.99 2.81
CA MET A 104 -7.68 16.27 4.25
C MET A 104 -7.41 15.01 5.10
N ASN A 105 -7.64 13.82 4.55
CA ASN A 105 -7.40 12.54 5.22
C ASN A 105 -6.07 11.88 4.83
N ILE A 106 -5.11 12.67 4.32
CA ILE A 106 -3.72 12.22 4.11
C ILE A 106 -2.80 13.11 4.94
N ILE A 107 -1.98 12.51 5.81
CA ILE A 107 -0.93 13.18 6.57
C ILE A 107 0.41 12.80 5.96
N PRO A 108 1.08 13.69 5.20
CA PRO A 108 2.38 13.39 4.62
C PRO A 108 3.48 13.49 5.68
N LEU A 109 4.38 12.49 5.71
CA LEU A 109 5.53 12.43 6.61
C LEU A 109 6.80 12.25 5.79
N VAL A 110 7.65 13.27 5.80
CA VAL A 110 8.96 13.22 5.11
C VAL A 110 9.97 12.59 6.06
N SER A 111 10.06 11.26 6.02
CA SER A 111 10.89 10.48 6.94
C SER A 111 11.32 9.14 6.32
N ASP A 112 12.34 8.51 6.92
CA ASP A 112 12.81 7.17 6.53
C ASP A 112 12.05 6.09 7.32
N ALA A 113 11.28 5.27 6.61
CA ALA A 113 10.53 4.18 7.20
C ALA A 113 11.41 3.14 7.95
N SER A 114 12.72 3.07 7.64
CA SER A 114 13.68 2.23 8.37
C SER A 114 14.03 2.77 9.77
N ARG A 115 13.74 4.05 10.01
CA ARG A 115 13.97 4.77 11.28
C ARG A 115 12.69 5.47 11.69
N PRO A 116 11.66 4.75 12.16
CA PRO A 116 10.34 5.33 12.44
C PRO A 116 10.39 6.30 13.63
N ASP A 117 10.80 7.53 13.35
CA ASP A 117 10.90 8.65 14.29
C ASP A 117 9.63 9.53 14.34
N TYR A 118 8.59 9.10 13.67
CA TYR A 118 7.30 9.79 13.56
C TYR A 118 6.24 9.35 14.59
N GLY A 119 6.64 8.65 15.63
CA GLY A 119 5.74 8.15 16.67
C GLY A 119 5.00 9.21 17.48
N GLN A 120 5.40 10.48 17.40
CA GLN A 120 4.65 11.58 18.01
C GLN A 120 3.45 12.04 17.16
N VAL A 121 3.39 11.64 15.89
CA VAL A 121 2.35 12.01 14.93
C VAL A 121 1.46 10.84 14.57
N VAL A 122 2.05 9.65 14.42
CA VAL A 122 1.35 8.43 14.00
C VAL A 122 0.78 7.75 15.25
N GLU A 123 -0.53 7.59 15.27
CA GLU A 123 -1.24 6.78 16.27
C GLU A 123 -1.29 5.30 15.86
N LEU A 124 -1.88 4.44 16.71
CA LEU A 124 -2.09 3.03 16.35
C LEU A 124 -3.04 2.92 15.14
N VAL A 125 -2.60 2.19 14.12
CA VAL A 125 -3.30 1.99 12.85
C VAL A 125 -3.89 0.59 12.72
N ASP A 126 -4.88 0.45 11.88
CA ASP A 126 -5.56 -0.82 11.58
C ASP A 126 -4.83 -1.61 10.49
N LEU A 127 -4.14 -0.89 9.60
CA LEU A 127 -3.46 -1.45 8.44
C LEU A 127 -2.11 -0.76 8.22
N ILE A 128 -1.07 -1.57 7.97
CA ILE A 128 0.18 -1.09 7.38
C ILE A 128 0.23 -1.53 5.91
N TYR A 129 0.43 -0.57 5.00
CA TYR A 129 0.75 -0.86 3.61
C TYR A 129 2.19 -0.45 3.32
N GLN A 130 3.03 -1.39 2.87
CA GLN A 130 4.43 -1.13 2.58
C GLN A 130 4.78 -1.35 1.11
N ASP A 131 5.38 -0.35 0.46
CA ASP A 131 5.89 -0.39 -0.91
C ASP A 131 7.28 0.26 -1.03
N VAL A 132 8.18 -0.03 -0.09
CA VAL A 132 9.55 0.52 -0.06
C VAL A 132 10.48 -0.22 -1.03
N ALA A 133 11.50 0.48 -1.56
CA ALA A 133 12.51 -0.09 -2.46
C ALA A 133 13.87 -0.26 -1.77
N GLN A 134 13.88 -0.75 -0.53
CA GLN A 134 15.09 -0.98 0.28
C GLN A 134 15.41 -2.47 0.39
N LYS A 135 16.64 -2.80 0.79
CA LYS A 135 17.07 -4.21 0.98
C LYS A 135 16.38 -4.89 2.17
N LYS A 136 16.17 -4.14 3.26
CA LYS A 136 15.63 -4.65 4.54
C LYS A 136 14.11 -4.50 4.61
N GLN A 137 13.38 -5.01 3.61
CA GLN A 137 11.92 -4.79 3.51
C GLN A 137 11.15 -5.46 4.64
N ALA A 138 11.49 -6.69 5.02
CA ALA A 138 10.86 -7.39 6.13
C ALA A 138 11.11 -6.67 7.47
N GLU A 139 12.35 -6.30 7.75
CA GLU A 139 12.73 -5.63 8.99
C GLU A 139 12.06 -4.25 9.15
N ILE A 140 11.87 -3.52 8.03
CA ILE A 140 11.13 -2.26 8.02
C ILE A 140 9.66 -2.50 8.38
N ALA A 141 9.04 -3.50 7.76
CA ALA A 141 7.64 -3.85 8.04
C ALA A 141 7.45 -4.25 9.52
N MET A 142 8.31 -5.12 10.02
CA MET A 142 8.24 -5.62 11.41
C MET A 142 8.40 -4.48 12.41
N LYS A 143 9.42 -3.63 12.25
CA LYS A 143 9.68 -2.51 13.16
C LYS A 143 8.52 -1.52 13.21
N ASN A 144 7.92 -1.21 12.06
CA ASN A 144 6.74 -0.33 12.02
C ASN A 144 5.50 -1.00 12.60
N ALA A 145 5.33 -2.32 12.39
CA ALA A 145 4.20 -3.05 12.95
C ALA A 145 4.25 -3.11 14.49
N GLU A 146 5.41 -3.39 15.07
CA GLU A 146 5.60 -3.40 16.52
C GLU A 146 5.29 -2.05 17.17
N MET A 147 5.54 -0.93 16.47
CA MET A 147 5.31 0.41 17.00
C MET A 147 3.90 0.93 16.76
N PHE A 148 3.29 0.61 15.62
CA PHE A 148 2.09 1.34 15.17
C PHE A 148 0.91 0.44 14.80
N LEU A 149 1.08 -0.88 14.63
CA LEU A 149 -0.04 -1.73 14.25
C LEU A 149 -0.82 -2.18 15.49
N LYS A 150 -2.13 -2.01 15.47
CA LYS A 150 -3.01 -2.53 16.51
C LYS A 150 -2.92 -4.05 16.59
N VAL A 151 -3.11 -4.61 17.78
CA VAL A 151 -3.28 -6.06 17.95
C VAL A 151 -4.40 -6.57 17.04
N GLY A 152 -4.13 -7.61 16.28
CA GLY A 152 -5.05 -8.14 15.26
C GLY A 152 -5.14 -7.31 13.98
N GLY A 153 -4.36 -6.24 13.85
CA GLY A 153 -4.25 -5.45 12.62
C GLY A 153 -3.52 -6.20 11.50
N PHE A 154 -3.62 -5.67 10.29
CA PHE A 154 -3.09 -6.30 9.07
C PHE A 154 -1.92 -5.53 8.49
N ALA A 155 -1.04 -6.25 7.79
CA ALA A 155 0.01 -5.68 6.96
C ALA A 155 -0.11 -6.20 5.52
N LEU A 156 -0.04 -5.29 4.55
CA LEU A 156 0.09 -5.57 3.13
C LEU A 156 1.49 -5.15 2.70
N ILE A 157 2.39 -6.12 2.51
CA ILE A 157 3.80 -5.88 2.30
C ILE A 157 4.17 -6.25 0.86
N MET A 158 4.59 -5.26 0.07
CA MET A 158 5.04 -5.46 -1.31
C MET A 158 6.52 -5.80 -1.31
N ILE A 159 6.89 -7.05 -1.59
CA ILE A 159 8.28 -7.49 -1.72
C ILE A 159 8.74 -7.24 -3.15
N LYS A 160 9.78 -6.43 -3.30
CA LYS A 160 10.47 -6.10 -4.56
C LYS A 160 11.77 -6.90 -4.62
N ALA A 161 11.76 -8.09 -5.22
CA ALA A 161 12.90 -8.99 -5.19
C ALA A 161 14.18 -8.34 -5.70
N ARG A 162 14.12 -7.59 -6.81
CA ARG A 162 15.27 -6.94 -7.42
C ARG A 162 15.84 -5.77 -6.61
N SER A 163 15.08 -5.19 -5.68
CA SER A 163 15.60 -4.19 -4.73
C SER A 163 16.36 -4.84 -3.57
N ILE A 164 16.12 -6.12 -3.30
CA ILE A 164 16.77 -6.89 -2.23
C ILE A 164 18.03 -7.56 -2.77
N ASP A 165 17.86 -8.37 -3.84
CA ASP A 165 18.95 -9.09 -4.50
C ASP A 165 18.69 -9.16 -6.01
N VAL A 166 19.59 -8.60 -6.81
CA VAL A 166 19.48 -8.57 -8.28
C VAL A 166 19.88 -9.92 -8.92
N THR A 167 20.63 -10.76 -8.20
CA THR A 167 21.20 -12.02 -8.70
C THR A 167 20.34 -13.23 -8.34
N ALA A 168 19.71 -13.20 -7.17
CA ALA A 168 18.90 -14.31 -6.68
C ALA A 168 17.62 -14.51 -7.51
N LYS A 169 17.07 -15.72 -7.51
CA LYS A 169 15.75 -15.97 -8.09
C LYS A 169 14.68 -15.27 -7.24
N PRO A 170 13.71 -14.56 -7.86
CA PRO A 170 12.69 -13.81 -7.11
C PRO A 170 11.97 -14.64 -6.05
N ARG A 171 11.63 -15.90 -6.34
CA ARG A 171 10.95 -16.80 -5.40
C ARG A 171 11.78 -17.13 -4.16
N ASP A 172 13.11 -17.21 -4.29
CA ASP A 172 13.99 -17.48 -3.15
C ASP A 172 14.08 -16.25 -2.25
N VAL A 173 14.10 -15.04 -2.87
CA VAL A 173 13.99 -13.78 -2.13
C VAL A 173 12.65 -13.69 -1.37
N TYR A 174 11.53 -14.02 -2.03
CA TYR A 174 10.22 -14.02 -1.36
C TYR A 174 10.22 -14.95 -0.14
N LYS A 175 10.68 -16.21 -0.29
CA LYS A 175 10.77 -17.17 0.81
C LYS A 175 11.61 -16.65 1.97
N SER A 176 12.76 -16.04 1.69
CA SER A 176 13.64 -15.47 2.70
C SER A 176 12.97 -14.32 3.48
N GLN A 177 12.26 -13.42 2.78
CA GLN A 177 11.56 -12.32 3.42
C GLN A 177 10.36 -12.79 4.23
N ILE A 178 9.59 -13.75 3.70
CA ILE A 178 8.44 -14.35 4.40
C ILE A 178 8.90 -14.99 5.71
N LYS A 179 9.97 -15.80 5.67
CA LYS A 179 10.52 -16.43 6.88
C LYS A 179 10.87 -15.44 7.99
N LYS A 180 11.35 -14.23 7.64
CA LYS A 180 11.58 -13.17 8.62
C LYS A 180 10.26 -12.60 9.16
N LEU A 181 9.30 -12.33 8.26
CA LEU A 181 8.01 -11.79 8.67
C LEU A 181 7.26 -12.71 9.63
N GLU A 182 7.43 -14.03 9.51
CA GLU A 182 6.84 -15.04 10.41
C GLU A 182 7.28 -14.91 11.88
N GLU A 183 8.32 -14.11 12.18
CA GLU A 183 8.76 -13.84 13.55
C GLU A 183 7.70 -13.06 14.37
N ILE A 184 6.90 -12.20 13.73
CA ILE A 184 5.86 -11.41 14.40
C ILE A 184 4.49 -11.45 13.72
N PHE A 185 4.41 -12.05 12.52
CA PHE A 185 3.19 -12.11 11.73
C PHE A 185 2.75 -13.54 11.46
N ASN A 186 1.45 -13.76 11.52
CA ASN A 186 0.81 -14.88 10.85
C ASN A 186 0.60 -14.53 9.37
N ILE A 187 1.23 -15.28 8.46
CA ILE A 187 1.12 -15.05 7.02
C ILE A 187 -0.17 -15.68 6.51
N GLU A 188 -1.12 -14.86 6.10
CA GLU A 188 -2.41 -15.31 5.58
C GLU A 188 -2.36 -15.68 4.10
N ALA A 189 -1.60 -14.91 3.30
CA ALA A 189 -1.44 -15.19 1.88
C ALA A 189 -0.21 -14.54 1.28
N VAL A 190 0.29 -15.15 0.19
CA VAL A 190 1.32 -14.60 -0.69
C VAL A 190 0.79 -14.61 -2.12
N THR A 191 0.94 -13.48 -2.83
CA THR A 191 0.45 -13.33 -4.21
C THR A 191 1.52 -12.70 -5.09
N GLU A 192 2.04 -13.43 -6.07
CA GLU A 192 2.91 -12.85 -7.11
C GLU A 192 2.11 -11.86 -7.94
N LEU A 193 2.66 -10.66 -8.21
CA LEU A 193 1.93 -9.56 -8.86
C LEU A 193 2.04 -9.57 -10.39
N GLU A 194 2.70 -10.55 -11.01
CA GLU A 194 2.64 -10.72 -12.46
C GLU A 194 1.19 -10.98 -12.93
N PRO A 195 0.82 -10.51 -14.10
CA PRO A 195 1.61 -9.83 -15.13
C PRO A 195 1.74 -8.30 -14.94
N PHE A 196 1.24 -7.73 -13.84
CA PHE A 196 1.22 -6.27 -13.62
C PHE A 196 2.59 -5.74 -13.18
N HIS A 197 3.25 -6.43 -12.24
CA HIS A 197 4.55 -6.06 -11.69
C HIS A 197 5.47 -7.28 -11.65
N LYS A 198 6.44 -7.28 -12.56
CA LYS A 198 7.46 -8.35 -12.64
C LYS A 198 8.35 -8.36 -11.40
N ASP A 199 8.71 -9.57 -10.92
CA ASP A 199 9.58 -9.79 -9.77
C ASP A 199 9.08 -9.13 -8.46
N HIS A 200 7.74 -9.02 -8.31
CA HIS A 200 7.08 -8.51 -7.12
C HIS A 200 6.09 -9.53 -6.55
N ALA A 201 6.04 -9.63 -5.23
CA ALA A 201 5.00 -10.35 -4.52
C ALA A 201 4.39 -9.49 -3.43
N ALA A 202 3.10 -9.68 -3.17
CA ALA A 202 2.40 -9.11 -2.04
C ALA A 202 2.23 -10.17 -0.95
N VAL A 203 2.59 -9.83 0.28
CA VAL A 203 2.33 -10.63 1.49
C VAL A 203 1.18 -9.99 2.25
N ILE A 204 0.18 -10.79 2.59
CA ILE A 204 -0.91 -10.43 3.49
C ILE A 204 -0.63 -11.10 4.81
N ALA A 205 -0.49 -10.31 5.86
CA ALA A 205 -0.06 -10.78 7.15
C ALA A 205 -0.88 -10.13 8.28
N LYS A 206 -1.10 -10.86 9.36
CA LYS A 206 -1.79 -10.39 10.56
C LYS A 206 -0.81 -10.42 11.71
N ILE A 207 -0.76 -9.34 12.50
CA ILE A 207 0.11 -9.33 13.69
C ILE A 207 -0.45 -10.28 14.75
N THR A 208 0.46 -11.05 15.37
CA THR A 208 0.14 -12.05 16.40
C THR A 208 -0.11 -11.41 17.78
#